data_05233feac4c6a34375bf1286ab9fad0b
#
_entry.id   05233feac4c6a34375bf1286ab9fad0b
#
_cell.length_a   1.000
_cell.length_b   1.000
_cell.length_c   1.000
_cell.angle_alpha   90.00
_cell.angle_beta   90.00
_cell.angle_gamma   90.00
#
_symmetry.space_group_name_H-M   'P 1'
#
loop_
_entity.id
_entity.type
_entity.pdbx_description
1 polymer ?
#
loop_
_entity_poly.entity_id
_entity_poly.type
_entity_poly.pdbx_seq_one_letter_code
_entity_poly.pdbx_strand_id
1 'polypeptide(L)'
;MNKSAMDSSHPPLIDSCKPAREVMSRIGDKWSALIVIALRDGPLRFNEIKRAIGSVSQRMLTLTLRCMERDGLIERTVTPTKPPRVDYELTELGHSLRAPVEALGRWAFEHKQEVETAQRTFDRRRSRT
;
A
#
# COMPACT_ATOMS: atom_id res chain seq x y z
N MET A 1 32.31 -3.71 -5.72
CA MET A 1 31.77 -3.83 -5.25
C MET A 1 31.02 -3.96 -5.06
N ASN A 2 31.04 -4.04 -5.31
CA ASN A 2 30.25 -4.26 -4.91
C ASN A 2 29.58 -4.41 -4.66
N LYS A 3 29.52 -4.76 -5.01
CA LYS A 3 28.79 -5.05 -4.55
C LYS A 3 28.23 -4.95 -4.21
N SER A 4 28.57 -4.80 -4.55
CA SER A 4 27.90 -4.61 -3.94
C SER A 4 27.33 -4.15 -3.77
N ALA A 5 27.73 -3.94 -4.39
CA ALA A 5 27.18 -3.52 -3.96
C ALA A 5 26.42 -3.24 -4.15
N MET A 6 26.25 -3.45 -4.63
CA MET A 6 25.48 -3.39 -4.45
C MET A 6 24.97 -3.52 -4.14
N ASP A 7 25.33 -3.89 -4.59
CA ASP A 7 24.84 -4.18 -3.96
C ASP A 7 24.45 -4.16 -3.05
N SER A 8 24.66 -4.78 -3.15
CA SER A 8 24.53 -4.67 -1.73
C SER A 8 24.18 -3.30 -1.21
N SER A 9 24.27 -2.41 -2.00
CA SER A 9 23.88 -1.06 -1.65
C SER A 9 22.39 -0.92 -1.61
N HIS A 10 21.66 -1.95 -1.93
CA HIS A 10 20.24 -1.97 -1.73
C HIS A 10 19.94 -2.95 -0.64
N PRO A 11 19.85 -2.49 0.61
CA PRO A 11 19.26 -3.37 1.58
C PRO A 11 17.93 -3.78 1.03
N PRO A 12 17.60 -5.05 1.10
CA PRO A 12 16.32 -5.48 0.61
C PRO A 12 15.26 -4.58 1.18
N LEU A 13 14.39 -4.10 0.35
CA LEU A 13 13.26 -3.29 0.80
C LEU A 13 12.50 -3.99 1.91
N ILE A 14 12.68 -5.29 2.02
CA ILE A 14 11.99 -6.09 3.00
C ILE A 14 12.62 -6.10 4.39
N ASP A 15 13.77 -5.50 4.60
CA ASP A 15 14.44 -5.62 5.90
C ASP A 15 13.92 -4.69 6.98
N SER A 16 13.41 -3.54 6.62
CA SER A 16 12.69 -2.72 7.60
C SER A 16 11.28 -3.28 7.73
N CYS A 17 10.69 -3.39 8.88
CA CYS A 17 9.39 -4.02 9.11
C CYS A 17 9.33 -5.44 8.54
N LYS A 18 10.31 -6.27 8.86
CA LYS A 18 10.49 -7.52 8.14
C LYS A 18 9.27 -8.44 8.10
N PRO A 19 8.60 -8.74 9.23
CA PRO A 19 7.45 -9.67 9.16
C PRO A 19 6.31 -9.14 8.32
N ALA A 20 6.07 -7.82 8.35
CA ALA A 20 5.02 -7.23 7.55
C ALA A 20 5.41 -7.15 6.10
N ARG A 21 6.69 -6.96 5.80
CA ARG A 21 7.14 -6.83 4.43
C ARG A 21 7.09 -8.10 3.62
N GLU A 22 7.29 -9.24 4.26
CA GLU A 22 7.11 -10.50 3.56
C GLU A 22 5.67 -10.63 3.06
N VAL A 23 4.72 -10.19 3.87
CA VAL A 23 3.33 -10.17 3.45
C VAL A 23 3.12 -9.09 2.39
N MET A 24 3.67 -7.91 2.62
CA MET A 24 3.50 -6.77 1.72
C MET A 24 4.13 -7.00 0.36
N SER A 25 5.19 -7.81 0.26
CA SER A 25 5.79 -8.09 -1.04
C SER A 25 4.80 -8.76 -1.99
N ARG A 26 3.77 -9.39 -1.45
CA ARG A 26 2.75 -10.05 -2.27
C ARG A 26 1.50 -9.21 -2.48
N ILE A 27 1.08 -8.46 -1.46
CA ILE A 27 -0.18 -7.69 -1.54
C ILE A 27 -0.06 -6.31 -0.93
N GLY A 28 0.99 -6.04 -0.16
CA GLY A 28 1.08 -4.82 0.64
C GLY A 28 1.16 -3.54 -0.16
N ASP A 29 1.87 -3.57 -1.28
CA ASP A 29 1.98 -2.38 -2.12
C ASP A 29 0.61 -1.93 -2.60
N LYS A 30 -0.25 -2.87 -2.88
CA LYS A 30 -1.62 -2.58 -3.24
C LYS A 30 -2.34 -1.85 -2.10
N TRP A 31 -2.22 -2.35 -0.89
CA TRP A 31 -2.88 -1.73 0.26
C TRP A 31 -2.28 -0.37 0.60
N SER A 32 -0.95 -0.25 0.51
CA SER A 32 -0.27 1.03 0.75
C SER A 32 -0.75 2.09 -0.23
N ALA A 33 -0.84 1.74 -1.51
CA ALA A 33 -1.33 2.67 -2.53
C ALA A 33 -2.77 3.10 -2.25
N LEU A 34 -3.62 2.14 -1.87
CA LEU A 34 -5.01 2.46 -1.56
C LEU A 34 -5.15 3.33 -0.31
N ILE A 35 -4.28 3.13 0.67
CA ILE A 35 -4.27 3.97 1.88
C ILE A 35 -3.87 5.41 1.52
N VAL A 36 -2.85 5.58 0.67
CA VAL A 36 -2.46 6.92 0.22
C VAL A 36 -3.65 7.62 -0.43
N ILE A 37 -4.37 6.93 -1.29
CA ILE A 37 -5.53 7.49 -1.95
C ILE A 37 -6.63 7.83 -0.92
N ALA A 38 -6.88 6.93 0.02
CA ALA A 38 -7.92 7.14 1.02
C ALA A 38 -7.63 8.36 1.89
N LEU A 39 -6.36 8.62 2.20
CA LEU A 39 -5.96 9.71 3.09
C LEU A 39 -5.65 11.02 2.36
N ARG A 40 -5.81 11.06 1.06
CA ARG A 40 -5.40 12.23 0.26
C ARG A 40 -6.13 13.52 0.65
N ASP A 41 -7.35 13.39 1.14
CA ASP A 41 -8.18 14.57 1.44
C ASP A 41 -8.18 14.95 2.91
N GLY A 42 -7.48 14.20 3.75
CA GLY A 42 -7.38 14.52 5.16
C GLY A 42 -7.35 13.30 6.04
N PRO A 43 -7.31 13.51 7.36
CA PRO A 43 -7.21 12.40 8.32
C PRO A 43 -8.44 11.52 8.30
N LEU A 44 -8.21 10.23 8.54
CA LEU A 44 -9.28 9.25 8.71
C LEU A 44 -8.96 8.36 9.89
N ARG A 45 -10.00 7.79 10.47
CA ARG A 45 -9.85 6.76 11.50
C ARG A 45 -9.73 5.39 10.87
N PHE A 46 -9.29 4.43 11.67
CA PHE A 46 -9.06 3.07 11.20
C PHE A 46 -10.26 2.50 10.44
N ASN A 47 -11.44 2.59 11.02
CA ASN A 47 -12.63 2.01 10.38
C ASN A 47 -13.04 2.76 9.12
N GLU A 48 -12.75 4.05 9.07
CA GLU A 48 -13.02 4.83 7.87
C GLU A 48 -12.10 4.42 6.72
N ILE A 49 -10.81 4.18 7.04
CA ILE A 49 -9.87 3.68 6.06
C ILE A 49 -10.31 2.30 5.58
N LYS A 50 -10.69 1.44 6.51
CA LYS A 50 -11.12 0.08 6.18
C LYS A 50 -12.32 0.10 5.24
N ARG A 51 -13.29 0.96 5.50
CA ARG A 51 -14.46 1.08 4.63
C ARG A 51 -14.10 1.62 3.25
N ALA A 52 -13.18 2.57 3.21
CA ALA A 52 -12.78 3.18 1.93
C ALA A 52 -12.05 2.17 1.03
N ILE A 53 -11.25 1.30 1.64
CA ILE A 53 -10.47 0.32 0.89
C ILE A 53 -11.31 -0.90 0.51
N GLY A 54 -12.18 -1.33 1.42
CA GLY A 54 -13.07 -2.46 1.17
C GLY A 54 -12.56 -3.77 1.74
N SER A 55 -12.00 -4.62 0.93
CA SER A 55 -11.79 -6.03 1.29
C SER A 55 -10.50 -6.33 2.03
N VAL A 56 -9.91 -5.35 2.71
CA VAL A 56 -8.70 -5.59 3.50
C VAL A 56 -9.09 -6.14 4.88
N SER A 57 -8.32 -7.13 5.37
CA SER A 57 -8.55 -7.63 6.72
C SER A 57 -8.04 -6.64 7.75
N GLN A 58 -8.60 -6.71 8.97
CA GLN A 58 -8.17 -5.85 10.05
C GLN A 58 -6.68 -6.04 10.34
N ARG A 59 -6.22 -7.30 10.34
CA ARG A 59 -4.82 -7.60 10.58
C ARG A 59 -3.91 -6.99 9.52
N MET A 60 -4.27 -7.13 8.25
CA MET A 60 -3.46 -6.59 7.17
C MET A 60 -3.43 -5.07 7.20
N LEU A 61 -4.57 -4.45 7.48
CA LEU A 61 -4.62 -2.99 7.57
C LEU A 61 -3.76 -2.50 8.73
N THR A 62 -3.83 -3.16 9.88
CA THR A 62 -3.00 -2.80 11.03
C THR A 62 -1.52 -2.88 10.69
N LEU A 63 -1.10 -3.97 10.06
CA LEU A 63 0.30 -4.15 9.68
C LEU A 63 0.76 -3.11 8.68
N THR A 64 -0.07 -2.84 7.68
CA THR A 64 0.28 -1.89 6.63
C THR A 64 0.40 -0.48 7.21
N LEU A 65 -0.54 -0.07 8.05
CA LEU A 65 -0.48 1.24 8.68
C LEU A 65 0.75 1.38 9.56
N ARG A 66 1.13 0.33 10.28
CA ARG A 66 2.32 0.35 11.10
C ARG A 66 3.58 0.56 10.28
N CYS A 67 3.70 -0.16 9.17
CA CYS A 67 4.86 0.00 8.31
C CYS A 67 4.91 1.38 7.66
N MET A 68 3.76 1.89 7.26
CA MET A 68 3.71 3.23 6.67
C MET A 68 4.06 4.31 7.70
N GLU A 69 3.63 4.13 8.94
CA GLU A 69 4.00 5.03 10.01
C GLU A 69 5.50 4.98 10.27
N ARG A 70 6.06 3.78 10.32
CA ARG A 70 7.49 3.60 10.52
C ARG A 70 8.31 4.22 9.39
N ASP A 71 7.82 4.14 8.17
CA ASP A 71 8.50 4.69 7.00
C ASP A 71 8.30 6.20 6.87
N GLY A 72 7.54 6.80 7.76
CA GLY A 72 7.32 8.25 7.75
C GLY A 72 6.31 8.72 6.73
N LEU A 73 5.49 7.81 6.21
CA LEU A 73 4.49 8.15 5.19
C LEU A 73 3.17 8.62 5.80
N ILE A 74 2.86 8.13 6.98
CA ILE A 74 1.66 8.54 7.70
C ILE A 74 2.00 8.89 9.14
N GLU A 75 1.12 9.67 9.74
CA GLU A 75 1.23 10.04 11.13
C GLU A 75 -0.02 9.59 11.86
N ARG A 76 0.19 9.01 13.04
CA ARG A 76 -0.88 8.51 13.88
C ARG A 76 -1.01 9.45 15.07
N THR A 77 -2.19 10.01 15.25
CA THR A 77 -2.45 10.96 16.33
C THR A 77 -3.50 10.37 17.26
N VAL A 78 -3.16 10.28 18.54
CA VAL A 78 -4.08 9.80 19.56
C VAL A 78 -4.60 10.99 20.37
N THR A 79 -5.91 11.16 20.37
CA THR A 79 -6.56 12.17 21.19
C THR A 79 -7.10 11.49 22.45
N PRO A 80 -6.75 11.97 23.65
CA PRO A 80 -7.09 11.28 24.90
C PRO A 80 -8.53 11.55 25.34
N THR A 81 -9.47 11.17 24.52
CA THR A 81 -10.89 11.21 24.85
C THR A 81 -11.31 9.84 25.38
N LYS A 82 -12.59 9.70 25.75
CA LYS A 82 -13.14 8.43 26.24
C LYS A 82 -14.32 8.05 25.36
N PRO A 83 -14.16 7.07 24.47
CA PRO A 83 -12.94 6.29 24.19
C PRO A 83 -11.89 7.13 23.46
N PRO A 84 -10.61 6.69 23.47
CA PRO A 84 -9.57 7.40 22.78
C PRO A 84 -9.83 7.46 21.27
N ARG A 85 -9.48 8.58 20.69
CA ARG A 85 -9.64 8.77 19.25
C ARG A 85 -8.27 8.66 18.59
N VAL A 86 -8.19 7.88 17.52
CA VAL A 86 -6.96 7.69 16.76
C VAL A 86 -7.21 8.09 15.32
N ASP A 87 -6.45 9.06 14.86
CA ASP A 87 -6.53 9.55 13.48
C ASP A 87 -5.24 9.26 12.75
N TYR A 88 -5.36 8.92 11.47
CA TYR A 88 -4.21 8.70 10.58
C TYR A 88 -4.26 9.73 9.48
N GLU A 89 -3.10 10.30 9.14
CA GLU A 89 -3.03 11.24 8.02
C GLU A 89 -1.70 11.12 7.32
N LEU A 90 -1.63 11.55 6.06
CA LEU A 90 -0.39 11.54 5.31
C LEU A 90 0.55 12.63 5.83
N THR A 91 1.82 12.29 5.96
CA THR A 91 2.87 13.28 6.18
C THR A 91 3.17 13.97 4.85
N GLU A 92 4.05 14.97 4.89
CA GLU A 92 4.54 15.57 3.64
C GLU A 92 5.12 14.52 2.71
N LEU A 93 5.91 13.61 3.27
CA LEU A 93 6.48 12.53 2.48
C LEU A 93 5.39 11.64 1.89
N GLY A 94 4.36 11.32 2.69
CA GLY A 94 3.23 10.54 2.19
C GLY A 94 2.48 11.26 1.09
N HIS A 95 2.29 12.55 1.22
CA HIS A 95 1.63 13.34 0.17
C HIS A 95 2.42 13.34 -1.14
N SER A 96 3.75 13.21 -1.07
CA SER A 96 4.57 13.15 -2.27
C SER A 96 4.33 11.89 -3.08
N LEU A 97 3.73 10.87 -2.48
CA LEU A 97 3.37 9.64 -3.20
C LEU A 97 2.06 9.74 -3.96
N ARG A 98 1.28 10.79 -3.72
CA ARG A 98 -0.05 10.90 -4.35
C ARG A 98 0.03 10.89 -5.86
N ALA A 99 0.89 11.70 -6.43
CA ALA A 99 0.98 11.81 -7.88
C ALA A 99 1.38 10.49 -8.55
N PRO A 100 2.46 9.81 -8.12
CA PRO A 100 2.79 8.52 -8.74
C PRO A 100 1.73 7.44 -8.51
N VAL A 101 1.11 7.41 -7.33
CA VAL A 101 0.07 6.43 -7.05
C VAL A 101 -1.16 6.68 -7.91
N GLU A 102 -1.59 7.94 -8.02
CA GLU A 102 -2.73 8.30 -8.86
C GLU A 102 -2.45 8.03 -10.34
N ALA A 103 -1.22 8.28 -10.78
CA ALA A 103 -0.83 7.97 -12.15
C ALA A 103 -0.88 6.47 -12.42
N LEU A 104 -0.41 5.68 -11.47
CA LEU A 104 -0.47 4.22 -11.60
C LEU A 104 -1.91 3.73 -11.63
N GLY A 105 -2.75 4.27 -10.76
CA GLY A 105 -4.17 3.93 -10.74
C GLY A 105 -4.88 4.28 -12.04
N ARG A 106 -4.54 5.43 -12.61
CA ARG A 106 -5.07 5.85 -13.90
C ARG A 106 -4.66 4.89 -15.01
N TRP A 107 -3.39 4.52 -15.02
CA TRP A 107 -2.89 3.56 -16.00
C TRP A 107 -3.65 2.24 -15.89
N ALA A 108 -3.83 1.75 -14.67
CA ALA A 108 -4.51 0.48 -14.44
C ALA A 108 -5.97 0.55 -14.93
N PHE A 109 -6.64 1.65 -14.68
CA PHE A 109 -8.02 1.83 -15.12
C PHE A 109 -8.11 1.88 -16.64
N GLU A 110 -7.20 2.60 -17.27
CA GLU A 110 -7.21 2.77 -18.73
C GLU A 110 -6.87 1.49 -19.47
N HIS A 111 -6.08 0.62 -18.86
CA HIS A 111 -5.61 -0.62 -19.49
C HIS A 111 -6.26 -1.87 -18.95
N LYS A 112 -7.28 -1.70 -18.13
CA LYS A 112 -7.95 -2.83 -17.49
C LYS A 112 -8.44 -3.85 -18.50
N GLN A 113 -9.06 -3.40 -19.58
CA GLN A 113 -9.59 -4.31 -20.61
C GLN A 113 -8.47 -5.07 -21.31
N GLU A 114 -7.38 -4.41 -21.60
CA GLU A 114 -6.25 -5.06 -22.26
C GLU A 114 -5.68 -6.16 -21.38
N VAL A 115 -5.55 -5.88 -20.09
CA VAL A 115 -5.03 -6.86 -19.14
C VAL A 115 -5.99 -8.05 -19.04
N GLU A 116 -7.28 -7.77 -18.92
CA GLU A 116 -8.28 -8.84 -18.82
C GLU A 116 -8.32 -9.70 -20.09
N THR A 117 -8.17 -9.08 -21.24
CA THR A 117 -8.11 -9.81 -22.49
C THR A 117 -6.88 -10.72 -22.54
N ALA A 118 -5.74 -10.19 -22.11
CA ALA A 118 -4.51 -11.00 -22.06
C ALA A 118 -4.67 -12.20 -21.11
N GLN A 119 -5.32 -11.97 -19.96
CA GLN A 119 -5.58 -13.05 -19.00
C GLN A 119 -6.46 -14.14 -19.61
N ARG A 120 -7.53 -13.73 -20.27
CA ARG A 120 -8.42 -14.70 -20.92
C ARG A 120 -7.71 -15.51 -22.00
N THR A 121 -6.86 -14.83 -22.77
CA THR A 121 -6.10 -15.50 -23.82
C THR A 121 -5.15 -16.53 -23.23
N PHE A 122 -4.45 -16.13 -22.17
CA PHE A 122 -3.53 -17.04 -21.48
C PHE A 122 -4.27 -18.25 -20.91
N ASP A 123 -5.40 -18.01 -20.26
CA ASP A 123 -6.17 -19.08 -19.63
C ASP A 123 -6.70 -20.09 -20.67
N ARG A 124 -7.11 -19.59 -21.84
CA ARG A 124 -7.55 -20.47 -22.93
C ARG A 124 -6.39 -21.33 -23.44
N ARG A 125 -5.20 -20.76 -23.56
CA ARG A 125 -4.04 -21.54 -23.97
C ARG A 125 -3.71 -22.64 -22.99
N ARG A 126 -3.80 -22.32 -21.71
CA ARG A 126 -3.54 -23.30 -20.67
C ARG A 126 -4.54 -24.45 -20.68
N SER A 127 -5.80 -24.16 -20.92
CA SER A 127 -6.81 -25.20 -20.92
C SER A 127 -6.72 -26.10 -22.16
N ARG A 128 -5.98 -25.70 -23.21
CA ARG A 128 -5.74 -26.53 -24.37
C ARG A 128 -4.59 -27.51 -24.20
N THR A 129 -3.78 -27.29 -23.21
CA THR A 129 -2.68 -28.18 -22.92
C THR A 129 -3.04 -29.09 -21.77
#